data_43578f1e2c15313ffe1f4c222ff3ce70
#
_entry.id   43578f1e2c15313ffe1f4c222ff3ce70
#
_cell.length_a   1.000
_cell.length_b   1.000
_cell.length_c   1.000
_cell.angle_alpha   90.00
_cell.angle_beta   90.00
_cell.angle_gamma   90.00
#
_symmetry.space_group_name_H-M   'P 1'
#
loop_
_entity.id
_entity.type
_entity.pdbx_description
1 polymer ?
#
loop_
_entity_poly.entity_id
_entity_poly.type
_entity_poly.pdbx_seq_one_letter_code
_entity_poly.pdbx_strand_id
1 'polypeptide(L)'
;WQLRGWSPDWYAGFPAMHFYMVLPYLLVVVVDLLVPYGVAFKLVAVSGVVFMPIAAWLMGRLSRWKEPLPALLAIAGLLFVFDHNFTIYGGNIASTLAGEFAFSIGLSLALVYLGLVNRVIDAGTHKVAATLVLGVVALCHPIPLLFAVAATVLQVAVRSACRMRIRLGARTATLFLLIGLLLISAVWLTTSNQWMRVLVCLLPLLVLVVSEFKASVRL
;
A
#
# COMPACT_ATOMS: atom_id res chain seq x y z
N TRP A 1 -8.84 24.56 -21.57
CA TRP A 1 -7.94 23.91 -20.61
C TRP A 1 -8.01 22.40 -20.84
N GLN A 2 -6.93 21.80 -21.31
CA GLN A 2 -6.82 20.35 -21.45
C GLN A 2 -5.96 19.84 -20.30
N LEU A 3 -6.50 18.94 -19.46
CA LEU A 3 -5.75 18.29 -18.39
C LEU A 3 -4.71 17.28 -18.93
N ARG A 4 -4.87 16.87 -20.19
CA ARG A 4 -3.98 15.93 -20.87
C ARG A 4 -3.54 16.55 -22.20
N GLY A 5 -2.30 16.35 -22.56
CA GLY A 5 -1.77 16.86 -23.81
C GLY A 5 -0.29 16.61 -23.98
N TRP A 6 0.25 17.10 -25.08
CA TRP A 6 1.68 17.08 -25.32
C TRP A 6 2.31 18.30 -24.65
N SER A 7 3.26 18.10 -23.75
CA SER A 7 4.09 19.16 -23.17
C SER A 7 5.43 19.19 -23.89
N PRO A 8 5.82 20.31 -24.50
CA PRO A 8 7.11 20.44 -25.18
C PRO A 8 8.27 20.72 -24.22
N ASP A 9 7.99 20.97 -22.94
CA ASP A 9 8.93 21.58 -22.00
C ASP A 9 10.07 20.66 -21.54
N TRP A 10 9.97 19.34 -21.79
CA TRP A 10 10.94 18.36 -21.32
C TRP A 10 11.21 17.27 -22.37
N TYR A 11 12.49 16.94 -22.61
CA TYR A 11 12.93 15.87 -23.54
C TYR A 11 12.30 15.95 -24.95
N ALA A 12 12.24 17.16 -25.52
CA ALA A 12 11.55 17.40 -26.80
C ALA A 12 10.04 17.11 -26.75
N GLY A 13 9.48 16.99 -25.57
CA GLY A 13 8.06 16.79 -25.34
C GLY A 13 7.66 15.41 -24.84
N PHE A 14 6.59 15.37 -24.06
CA PHE A 14 6.02 14.14 -23.50
C PHE A 14 4.50 14.25 -23.33
N PRO A 15 3.78 13.12 -23.29
CA PRO A 15 2.32 13.11 -23.10
C PRO A 15 1.96 13.34 -21.63
N ALA A 16 1.84 14.62 -21.24
CA ALA A 16 1.55 15.01 -19.87
C ALA A 16 0.22 14.45 -19.36
N MET A 17 0.18 14.00 -18.13
CA MET A 17 -1.01 13.50 -17.42
C MET A 17 -1.75 12.35 -18.12
N HIS A 18 -1.08 11.58 -18.99
CA HIS A 18 -1.71 10.46 -19.68
C HIS A 18 -1.87 9.22 -18.81
N PHE A 19 -0.88 8.94 -17.98
CA PHE A 19 -0.80 7.66 -17.28
C PHE A 19 -1.03 7.75 -15.78
N TYR A 20 -0.60 8.83 -15.10
CA TYR A 20 -0.71 8.96 -13.64
C TYR A 20 -0.48 10.41 -13.17
N MET A 21 -0.56 10.63 -11.86
CA MET A 21 -0.28 11.89 -11.18
C MET A 21 -1.32 13.01 -11.37
N VAL A 22 -2.49 12.71 -11.91
CA VAL A 22 -3.50 13.75 -12.16
C VAL A 22 -3.97 14.38 -10.84
N LEU A 23 -4.35 13.55 -9.88
CA LEU A 23 -4.95 14.02 -8.62
C LEU A 23 -3.96 14.80 -7.72
N PRO A 24 -2.71 14.36 -7.50
CA PRO A 24 -1.77 15.14 -6.70
C PRO A 24 -1.52 16.53 -7.25
N TYR A 25 -1.45 16.70 -8.56
CA TYR A 25 -1.29 18.03 -9.17
C TYR A 25 -2.57 18.89 -9.05
N LEU A 26 -3.75 18.28 -9.15
CA LEU A 26 -5.00 19.01 -8.89
C LEU A 26 -5.08 19.45 -7.43
N LEU A 27 -4.60 18.65 -6.48
CA LEU A 27 -4.50 19.06 -5.08
C LEU A 27 -3.56 20.25 -4.89
N VAL A 28 -2.43 20.30 -5.61
CA VAL A 28 -1.55 21.47 -5.60
C VAL A 28 -2.31 22.70 -6.07
N VAL A 29 -3.05 22.61 -7.18
CA VAL A 29 -3.86 23.73 -7.70
C VAL A 29 -4.90 24.21 -6.70
N VAL A 30 -5.58 23.29 -6.00
CA VAL A 30 -6.57 23.66 -4.99
C VAL A 30 -5.91 24.34 -3.78
N VAL A 31 -4.77 23.84 -3.33
CA VAL A 31 -4.05 24.43 -2.18
C VAL A 31 -3.43 25.76 -2.54
N ASP A 32 -2.99 25.97 -3.81
CA ASP A 32 -2.45 27.22 -4.34
C ASP A 32 -3.48 28.37 -4.31
N LEU A 33 -4.77 28.06 -4.27
CA LEU A 33 -5.80 29.09 -4.05
C LEU A 33 -5.74 29.73 -2.65
N LEU A 34 -5.08 29.07 -1.69
CA LEU A 34 -5.02 29.49 -0.29
C LEU A 34 -3.63 29.97 0.14
N VAL A 35 -2.58 29.41 -0.47
CA VAL A 35 -1.16 29.69 -0.12
C VAL A 35 -0.31 29.76 -1.38
N PRO A 36 0.85 30.47 -1.36
CA PRO A 36 1.72 30.55 -2.54
C PRO A 36 2.12 29.18 -3.09
N TYR A 37 2.20 29.06 -4.42
CA TYR A 37 2.50 27.82 -5.14
C TYR A 37 3.62 26.97 -4.54
N GLY A 38 4.77 27.60 -4.20
CA GLY A 38 5.89 26.86 -3.62
C GLY A 38 5.59 26.23 -2.27
N VAL A 39 4.66 26.81 -1.50
CA VAL A 39 4.17 26.24 -0.23
C VAL A 39 3.15 25.15 -0.51
N ALA A 40 2.20 25.42 -1.42
CA ALA A 40 1.18 24.46 -1.84
C ALA A 40 1.81 23.15 -2.33
N PHE A 41 2.79 23.25 -3.23
CA PHE A 41 3.51 22.09 -3.74
C PHE A 41 4.20 21.29 -2.63
N LYS A 42 4.91 21.95 -1.71
CA LYS A 42 5.60 21.29 -0.59
C LYS A 42 4.62 20.57 0.33
N LEU A 43 3.49 21.21 0.68
CA LEU A 43 2.47 20.60 1.53
C LEU A 43 1.88 19.34 0.91
N VAL A 44 1.54 19.39 -0.37
CA VAL A 44 1.01 18.21 -1.08
C VAL A 44 2.08 17.15 -1.24
N ALA A 45 3.31 17.52 -1.59
CA ALA A 45 4.40 16.57 -1.77
C ALA A 45 4.70 15.75 -0.49
N VAL A 46 4.69 16.39 0.70
CA VAL A 46 4.96 15.68 1.95
C VAL A 46 3.74 14.99 2.54
N SER A 47 2.53 15.29 2.06
CA SER A 47 1.29 14.78 2.65
C SER A 47 1.24 13.24 2.68
N GLY A 48 1.73 12.56 1.65
CA GLY A 48 1.74 11.11 1.56
C GLY A 48 2.60 10.46 2.66
N VAL A 49 3.81 10.95 2.87
CA VAL A 49 4.72 10.40 3.90
C VAL A 49 4.26 10.75 5.32
N VAL A 50 3.71 11.94 5.53
CA VAL A 50 3.14 12.34 6.82
C VAL A 50 1.91 11.50 7.16
N PHE A 51 1.07 11.19 6.18
CA PHE A 51 -0.13 10.38 6.36
C PHE A 51 0.16 8.89 6.47
N MET A 52 1.31 8.39 6.00
CA MET A 52 1.65 6.96 5.96
C MET A 52 1.46 6.22 7.30
N PRO A 53 2.03 6.66 8.43
CA PRO A 53 1.83 5.99 9.72
C PRO A 53 0.37 6.02 10.18
N ILE A 54 -0.35 7.11 9.91
CA ILE A 54 -1.78 7.23 10.20
C ILE A 54 -2.58 6.25 9.34
N ALA A 55 -2.27 6.15 8.05
CA ALA A 55 -2.92 5.23 7.12
C ALA A 55 -2.68 3.76 7.51
N ALA A 56 -1.48 3.42 7.95
CA ALA A 56 -1.15 2.10 8.48
C ALA A 56 -1.95 1.77 9.75
N TRP A 57 -2.06 2.71 10.68
CA TRP A 57 -2.92 2.57 11.85
C TRP A 57 -4.40 2.41 11.47
N LEU A 58 -4.91 3.26 10.57
CA LEU A 58 -6.28 3.18 10.07
C LEU A 58 -6.57 1.83 9.41
N MET A 59 -5.64 1.27 8.65
CA MET A 59 -5.77 -0.07 8.08
C MET A 59 -6.06 -1.11 9.17
N GLY A 60 -5.31 -1.10 10.27
CA GLY A 60 -5.53 -1.99 11.41
C GLY A 60 -6.87 -1.75 12.10
N ARG A 61 -7.23 -0.48 12.34
CA ARG A 61 -8.51 -0.10 12.98
C ARG A 61 -9.73 -0.48 12.13
N LEU A 62 -9.68 -0.17 10.84
CA LEU A 62 -10.72 -0.54 9.89
C LEU A 62 -10.84 -2.06 9.76
N SER A 63 -9.75 -2.80 9.85
CA SER A 63 -9.73 -4.26 9.88
C SER A 63 -10.23 -4.85 11.21
N ARG A 64 -10.62 -4.05 12.19
CA ARG A 64 -11.05 -4.43 13.54
C ARG A 64 -9.97 -5.20 14.32
N TRP A 65 -8.73 -4.97 14.06
CA TRP A 65 -7.65 -5.55 14.85
C TRP A 65 -7.60 -4.87 16.21
N LYS A 66 -7.33 -5.68 17.24
CA LYS A 66 -7.21 -5.17 18.61
C LYS A 66 -5.84 -4.54 18.82
N GLU A 67 -5.78 -3.55 19.70
CA GLU A 67 -4.48 -3.05 20.18
C GLU A 67 -3.68 -4.21 20.80
N PRO A 68 -2.34 -4.24 20.62
CA PRO A 68 -1.49 -3.17 20.06
C PRO A 68 -1.24 -3.24 18.53
N LEU A 69 -1.90 -4.12 17.76
CA LEU A 69 -1.59 -4.34 16.35
C LEU A 69 -1.72 -3.07 15.48
N PRO A 70 -2.79 -2.25 15.58
CA PRO A 70 -2.86 -0.99 14.83
C PRO A 70 -1.71 -0.03 15.16
N ALA A 71 -1.32 0.06 16.44
CA ALA A 71 -0.20 0.90 16.86
C ALA A 71 1.14 0.39 16.32
N LEU A 72 1.35 -0.93 16.30
CA LEU A 72 2.55 -1.54 15.71
C LEU A 72 2.62 -1.30 14.20
N LEU A 73 1.49 -1.31 13.50
CA LEU A 73 1.45 -0.93 12.08
C LEU A 73 1.83 0.53 11.86
N ALA A 74 1.37 1.45 12.73
CA ALA A 74 1.78 2.84 12.65
C ALA A 74 3.29 3.00 12.83
N ILE A 75 3.87 2.29 13.80
CA ILE A 75 5.33 2.28 14.02
C ILE A 75 6.04 1.71 12.78
N ALA A 76 5.57 0.61 12.21
CA ALA A 76 6.14 0.04 11.00
C ALA A 76 6.04 1.01 9.81
N GLY A 77 4.91 1.72 9.66
CA GLY A 77 4.74 2.77 8.67
C GLY A 77 5.72 3.94 8.88
N LEU A 78 5.96 4.32 10.14
CA LEU A 78 6.93 5.36 10.48
C LEU A 78 8.36 4.91 10.14
N LEU A 79 8.74 3.69 10.50
CA LEU A 79 10.06 3.13 10.16
C LEU A 79 10.27 3.06 8.65
N PHE A 80 9.24 2.68 7.88
CA PHE A 80 9.28 2.67 6.42
C PHE A 80 9.49 4.06 5.83
N VAL A 81 8.85 5.10 6.37
CA VAL A 81 9.02 6.49 5.94
C VAL A 81 10.47 6.96 6.10
N PHE A 82 11.16 6.53 7.15
CA PHE A 82 12.55 6.89 7.43
C PHE A 82 13.58 5.92 6.81
N ASP A 83 13.17 4.95 6.01
CA ASP A 83 14.11 4.10 5.28
C ASP A 83 14.87 4.91 4.22
N HIS A 84 16.21 4.90 4.31
CA HIS A 84 17.11 5.65 3.42
C HIS A 84 17.73 4.79 2.33
N ASN A 85 17.50 3.46 2.33
CA ASN A 85 18.22 2.55 1.44
C ASN A 85 17.79 2.67 -0.02
N PHE A 86 16.62 3.27 -0.28
CA PHE A 86 16.04 3.34 -1.62
C PHE A 86 15.47 4.72 -1.92
N THR A 87 15.98 5.34 -2.98
CA THR A 87 15.54 6.67 -3.43
C THR A 87 14.51 6.63 -4.57
N ILE A 88 14.19 5.46 -5.12
CA ILE A 88 13.37 5.34 -6.33
C ILE A 88 12.10 4.50 -6.12
N TYR A 89 11.96 3.77 -5.01
CA TYR A 89 10.84 2.83 -4.81
C TYR A 89 9.51 3.49 -4.42
N GLY A 90 9.52 4.75 -4.00
CA GLY A 90 8.35 5.47 -3.53
C GLY A 90 7.96 5.13 -2.09
N GLY A 91 7.20 6.03 -1.48
CA GLY A 91 6.62 5.86 -0.14
C GLY A 91 7.48 6.33 1.03
N ASN A 92 8.80 6.39 0.92
CA ASN A 92 9.70 6.94 1.92
C ASN A 92 10.08 8.41 1.64
N ILE A 93 10.72 9.08 2.58
CA ILE A 93 11.15 10.49 2.43
C ILE A 93 12.10 10.64 1.25
N ALA A 94 13.11 9.77 1.12
CA ALA A 94 14.10 9.86 0.08
C ALA A 94 13.48 9.79 -1.32
N SER A 95 12.58 8.84 -1.58
CA SER A 95 11.86 8.72 -2.84
C SER A 95 10.91 9.90 -3.09
N THR A 96 10.24 10.37 -2.05
CA THR A 96 9.32 11.52 -2.14
C THR A 96 10.08 12.79 -2.54
N LEU A 97 11.27 13.02 -1.97
CA LEU A 97 12.14 14.15 -2.34
C LEU A 97 12.77 13.99 -3.73
N ALA A 98 12.94 12.75 -4.20
CA ALA A 98 13.37 12.46 -5.57
C ALA A 98 12.26 12.66 -6.63
N GLY A 99 11.00 12.94 -6.20
CA GLY A 99 9.87 13.23 -7.10
C GLY A 99 8.71 12.24 -7.04
N GLU A 100 8.83 11.13 -6.30
CA GLU A 100 7.81 10.07 -6.20
C GLU A 100 6.70 10.39 -5.16
N PHE A 101 6.35 11.67 -4.99
CA PHE A 101 5.35 12.09 -4.01
C PHE A 101 3.94 11.56 -4.32
N ALA A 102 3.59 11.44 -5.59
CA ALA A 102 2.30 10.88 -6.01
C ALA A 102 2.16 9.40 -5.62
N PHE A 103 3.26 8.64 -5.68
CA PHE A 103 3.34 7.27 -5.18
C PHE A 103 3.08 7.22 -3.67
N SER A 104 3.73 8.10 -2.90
CA SER A 104 3.59 8.14 -1.44
C SER A 104 2.16 8.41 -1.01
N ILE A 105 1.45 9.33 -1.68
CA ILE A 105 0.03 9.60 -1.46
C ILE A 105 -0.82 8.36 -1.82
N GLY A 106 -0.58 7.78 -3.00
CA GLY A 106 -1.30 6.59 -3.48
C GLY A 106 -1.13 5.38 -2.55
N LEU A 107 0.09 5.14 -2.06
CA LEU A 107 0.38 4.01 -1.16
C LEU A 107 -0.31 4.18 0.20
N SER A 108 -0.27 5.38 0.78
CA SER A 108 -0.97 5.67 2.03
C SER A 108 -2.48 5.43 1.91
N LEU A 109 -3.08 5.89 0.81
CA LEU A 109 -4.50 5.65 0.53
C LEU A 109 -4.80 4.17 0.25
N ALA A 110 -3.87 3.43 -0.38
CA ALA A 110 -4.01 2.00 -0.60
C ALA A 110 -4.09 1.22 0.73
N LEU A 111 -3.34 1.61 1.77
CA LEU A 111 -3.45 1.02 3.10
C LEU A 111 -4.85 1.25 3.70
N VAL A 112 -5.38 2.48 3.62
CA VAL A 112 -6.75 2.78 4.06
C VAL A 112 -7.77 1.94 3.29
N TYR A 113 -7.62 1.85 1.97
CA TYR A 113 -8.45 1.01 1.11
C TYR A 113 -8.46 -0.45 1.56
N LEU A 114 -7.30 -1.05 1.85
CA LEU A 114 -7.21 -2.43 2.32
C LEU A 114 -7.94 -2.65 3.65
N GLY A 115 -7.90 -1.68 4.55
CA GLY A 115 -8.70 -1.68 5.77
C GLY A 115 -10.22 -1.66 5.48
N LEU A 116 -10.66 -0.84 4.52
CA LEU A 116 -12.06 -0.78 4.07
C LEU A 116 -12.49 -2.09 3.39
N VAL A 117 -11.64 -2.68 2.55
CA VAL A 117 -11.90 -3.99 1.93
C VAL A 117 -12.14 -5.07 2.99
N ASN A 118 -11.38 -5.07 4.08
CA ASN A 118 -11.63 -5.96 5.20
C ASN A 118 -13.05 -5.78 5.77
N ARG A 119 -13.54 -4.54 5.89
CA ARG A 119 -14.93 -4.26 6.30
C ARG A 119 -15.95 -4.75 5.29
N VAL A 120 -15.69 -4.56 4.01
CA VAL A 120 -16.56 -5.06 2.93
C VAL A 120 -16.69 -6.59 3.02
N ILE A 121 -15.58 -7.29 3.15
CA ILE A 121 -15.54 -8.75 3.17
C ILE A 121 -16.18 -9.32 4.45
N ASP A 122 -15.91 -8.70 5.62
CA ASP A 122 -16.36 -9.22 6.91
C ASP A 122 -17.82 -8.86 7.23
N ALA A 123 -18.26 -7.68 6.85
CA ALA A 123 -19.56 -7.13 7.26
C ALA A 123 -20.45 -6.62 6.10
N GLY A 124 -19.97 -6.64 4.86
CA GLY A 124 -20.69 -6.09 3.71
C GLY A 124 -20.85 -4.57 3.72
N THR A 125 -20.20 -3.87 4.65
CA THR A 125 -20.30 -2.41 4.84
C THR A 125 -19.17 -1.66 4.14
N HIS A 126 -19.31 -0.33 3.97
CA HIS A 126 -18.26 0.55 3.41
C HIS A 126 -17.89 0.31 1.94
N LYS A 127 -18.76 -0.33 1.15
CA LYS A 127 -18.51 -0.61 -0.27
C LYS A 127 -18.22 0.67 -1.07
N VAL A 128 -19.07 1.68 -0.92
CA VAL A 128 -18.92 2.96 -1.60
C VAL A 128 -17.60 3.64 -1.22
N ALA A 129 -17.27 3.69 0.08
CA ALA A 129 -16.03 4.27 0.54
C ALA A 129 -14.79 3.53 -0.03
N ALA A 130 -14.81 2.20 -0.04
CA ALA A 130 -13.74 1.40 -0.62
C ALA A 130 -13.57 1.70 -2.12
N THR A 131 -14.67 1.76 -2.88
CA THR A 131 -14.63 2.07 -4.32
C THR A 131 -14.10 3.48 -4.58
N LEU A 132 -14.54 4.47 -3.81
CA LEU A 132 -14.07 5.85 -3.96
C LEU A 132 -12.57 5.97 -3.64
N VAL A 133 -12.11 5.37 -2.55
CA VAL A 133 -10.68 5.40 -2.19
C VAL A 133 -9.84 4.69 -3.24
N LEU A 134 -10.29 3.55 -3.80
CA LEU A 134 -9.58 2.88 -4.89
C LEU A 134 -9.51 3.76 -6.15
N GLY A 135 -10.59 4.46 -6.49
CA GLY A 135 -10.61 5.43 -7.59
C GLY A 135 -9.60 6.57 -7.37
N VAL A 136 -9.50 7.07 -6.14
CA VAL A 136 -8.51 8.09 -5.78
C VAL A 136 -7.09 7.54 -5.90
N VAL A 137 -6.82 6.31 -5.44
CA VAL A 137 -5.51 5.65 -5.62
C VAL A 137 -5.14 5.53 -7.10
N ALA A 138 -6.10 5.16 -7.95
CA ALA A 138 -5.90 5.05 -9.40
C ALA A 138 -5.51 6.38 -10.05
N LEU A 139 -6.05 7.48 -9.55
CA LEU A 139 -5.73 8.84 -10.02
C LEU A 139 -4.42 9.38 -9.46
N CYS A 140 -3.86 8.74 -8.43
CA CYS A 140 -2.56 9.10 -7.87
C CYS A 140 -1.42 8.40 -8.61
N HIS A 141 -1.41 7.05 -8.62
CA HIS A 141 -0.28 6.30 -9.19
C HIS A 141 -0.66 4.85 -9.52
N PRO A 142 -0.23 4.29 -10.68
CA PRO A 142 -0.60 2.94 -11.09
C PRO A 142 -0.01 1.83 -10.21
N ILE A 143 1.20 1.99 -9.66
CA ILE A 143 1.84 0.92 -8.85
C ILE A 143 1.10 0.69 -7.52
N PRO A 144 0.77 1.70 -6.70
CA PRO A 144 -0.12 1.54 -5.55
C PRO A 144 -1.49 0.96 -5.90
N LEU A 145 -2.04 1.28 -7.08
CA LEU A 145 -3.28 0.66 -7.55
C LEU A 145 -3.11 -0.85 -7.78
N LEU A 146 -2.07 -1.26 -8.51
CA LEU A 146 -1.76 -2.67 -8.73
C LEU A 146 -1.54 -3.42 -7.42
N PHE A 147 -0.81 -2.82 -6.47
CA PHE A 147 -0.65 -3.36 -5.13
C PHE A 147 -1.99 -3.54 -4.42
N ALA A 148 -2.86 -2.53 -4.43
CA ALA A 148 -4.18 -2.58 -3.79
C ALA A 148 -5.06 -3.68 -4.39
N VAL A 149 -5.09 -3.81 -5.72
CA VAL A 149 -5.84 -4.85 -6.42
C VAL A 149 -5.30 -6.25 -6.09
N ALA A 150 -3.99 -6.46 -6.21
CA ALA A 150 -3.35 -7.75 -5.90
C ALA A 150 -3.59 -8.17 -4.44
N ALA A 151 -3.43 -7.24 -3.49
CA ALA A 151 -3.71 -7.49 -2.09
C ALA A 151 -5.19 -7.81 -1.82
N THR A 152 -6.12 -7.18 -2.56
CA THR A 152 -7.55 -7.49 -2.47
C THR A 152 -7.84 -8.91 -2.96
N VAL A 153 -7.30 -9.29 -4.10
CA VAL A 153 -7.44 -10.66 -4.65
C VAL A 153 -6.93 -11.68 -3.62
N LEU A 154 -5.76 -11.44 -3.05
CA LEU A 154 -5.18 -12.31 -2.02
C LEU A 154 -6.08 -12.39 -0.78
N GLN A 155 -6.58 -11.25 -0.28
CA GLN A 155 -7.50 -11.23 0.88
C GLN A 155 -8.77 -12.03 0.62
N VAL A 156 -9.38 -11.87 -0.56
CA VAL A 156 -10.58 -12.62 -0.95
C VAL A 156 -10.28 -14.11 -1.08
N ALA A 157 -9.18 -14.48 -1.74
CA ALA A 157 -8.78 -15.87 -1.93
C ALA A 157 -8.54 -16.58 -0.58
N VAL A 158 -7.77 -15.97 0.33
CA VAL A 158 -7.50 -16.53 1.66
C VAL A 158 -8.80 -16.71 2.46
N ARG A 159 -9.70 -15.73 2.44
CA ARG A 159 -10.96 -15.81 3.18
C ARG A 159 -11.94 -16.81 2.57
N SER A 160 -11.97 -16.92 1.24
CA SER A 160 -12.77 -17.94 0.56
C SER A 160 -12.28 -19.34 0.89
N ALA A 161 -10.97 -19.57 0.89
CA ALA A 161 -10.37 -20.83 1.30
C ALA A 161 -10.72 -21.18 2.76
N CYS A 162 -10.64 -20.21 3.67
CA CYS A 162 -11.03 -20.42 5.08
C CYS A 162 -12.52 -20.74 5.25
N ARG A 163 -13.41 -20.11 4.45
CA ARG A 163 -14.86 -20.41 4.50
C ARG A 163 -15.21 -21.79 3.95
N MET A 164 -14.52 -22.25 2.91
CA MET A 164 -14.76 -23.57 2.31
C MET A 164 -14.33 -24.74 3.20
N ARG A 165 -13.84 -24.48 4.44
CA ARG A 165 -13.34 -25.53 5.34
C ARG A 165 -12.43 -26.53 4.60
N ILE A 166 -11.52 -26.02 3.78
CA ILE A 166 -10.43 -26.84 3.29
C ILE A 166 -9.65 -27.24 4.55
N ARG A 167 -9.89 -28.42 5.09
CA ARG A 167 -8.96 -29.09 5.99
C ARG A 167 -7.73 -29.36 5.14
N LEU A 168 -6.87 -28.38 5.05
CA LEU A 168 -5.50 -28.57 4.58
C LEU A 168 -4.91 -29.59 5.55
N GLY A 169 -4.85 -30.85 5.14
CA GLY A 169 -4.17 -31.87 5.93
C GLY A 169 -2.73 -31.38 6.17
N ALA A 170 -2.09 -31.82 7.25
CA ALA A 170 -0.73 -31.41 7.61
C ALA A 170 0.26 -31.45 6.42
N ARG A 171 0.06 -32.42 5.49
CA ARG A 171 0.87 -32.56 4.26
C ARG A 171 0.73 -31.40 3.29
N THR A 172 -0.48 -30.86 3.09
CA THR A 172 -0.71 -29.70 2.20
C THR A 172 -0.21 -28.41 2.85
N ALA A 173 -0.36 -28.22 4.15
CA ALA A 173 0.24 -27.11 4.88
C ALA A 173 1.78 -27.13 4.78
N THR A 174 2.39 -28.31 4.93
CA THR A 174 3.83 -28.48 4.74
C THR A 174 4.26 -28.18 3.30
N LEU A 175 3.47 -28.55 2.30
CA LEU A 175 3.77 -28.27 0.89
C LEU A 175 3.75 -26.76 0.59
N PHE A 176 2.74 -26.03 1.11
CA PHE A 176 2.68 -24.57 0.97
C PHE A 176 3.83 -23.87 1.71
N LEU A 177 4.21 -24.36 2.89
CA LEU A 177 5.39 -23.87 3.61
C LEU A 177 6.67 -24.11 2.81
N LEU A 178 6.85 -25.29 2.22
CA LEU A 178 8.01 -25.61 1.38
C LEU A 178 8.05 -24.77 0.10
N ILE A 179 6.92 -24.57 -0.57
CA ILE A 179 6.83 -23.68 -1.75
C ILE A 179 7.14 -22.23 -1.35
N GLY A 180 6.59 -21.77 -0.23
CA GLY A 180 6.87 -20.44 0.31
C GLY A 180 8.37 -20.25 0.62
N LEU A 181 9.00 -21.24 1.28
CA LEU A 181 10.44 -21.25 1.56
C LEU A 181 11.29 -21.28 0.28
N LEU A 182 10.88 -22.04 -0.73
CA LEU A 182 11.55 -22.09 -2.03
C LEU A 182 11.47 -20.76 -2.78
N LEU A 183 10.30 -20.10 -2.76
CA LEU A 183 10.13 -18.78 -3.36
C LEU A 183 10.94 -17.71 -2.59
N ILE A 184 10.98 -17.79 -1.27
CA ILE A 184 11.80 -16.92 -0.43
C ILE A 184 13.28 -17.13 -0.72
N SER A 185 13.74 -18.38 -0.83
CA SER A 185 15.14 -18.68 -1.13
C SER A 185 15.51 -18.25 -2.55
N ALA A 186 14.63 -18.39 -3.54
CA ALA A 186 14.85 -17.92 -4.90
C ALA A 186 14.98 -16.39 -4.96
N VAL A 187 14.10 -15.65 -4.28
CA VAL A 187 14.22 -14.20 -4.15
C VAL A 187 15.49 -13.81 -3.40
N TRP A 188 15.84 -14.57 -2.36
CA TRP A 188 17.05 -14.32 -1.56
C TRP A 188 18.34 -14.49 -2.37
N LEU A 189 18.38 -15.47 -3.26
CA LEU A 189 19.52 -15.71 -4.16
C LEU A 189 19.63 -14.70 -5.29
N THR A 190 18.49 -14.18 -5.78
CA THR A 190 18.46 -13.26 -6.93
C THR A 190 18.58 -11.78 -6.52
N THR A 191 18.36 -11.44 -5.26
CA THR A 191 18.34 -10.05 -4.80
C THR A 191 19.63 -9.71 -4.06
N SER A 192 20.39 -8.76 -4.57
CA SER A 192 21.62 -8.23 -3.92
C SER A 192 21.31 -7.40 -2.66
N ASN A 193 20.06 -7.05 -2.43
CA ASN A 193 19.64 -6.10 -1.41
C ASN A 193 19.21 -6.78 -0.12
N GLN A 194 19.93 -6.49 0.97
CA GLN A 194 19.68 -7.09 2.29
C GLN A 194 18.27 -6.83 2.84
N TRP A 195 17.70 -5.65 2.61
CA TRP A 195 16.39 -5.25 3.17
C TRP A 195 15.20 -5.90 2.47
N MET A 196 15.30 -6.10 1.17
CA MET A 196 14.31 -6.90 0.43
C MET A 196 14.30 -8.35 0.94
N ARG A 197 15.45 -8.90 1.31
CA ARG A 197 15.56 -10.22 1.92
C ARG A 197 14.81 -10.28 3.25
N VAL A 198 14.96 -9.26 4.10
CA VAL A 198 14.26 -9.17 5.41
C VAL A 198 12.75 -9.02 5.21
N LEU A 199 12.31 -8.16 4.30
CA LEU A 199 10.89 -7.95 4.00
C LEU A 199 10.21 -9.23 3.48
N VAL A 200 10.86 -9.94 2.55
CA VAL A 200 10.33 -11.21 2.01
C VAL A 200 10.30 -12.32 3.06
N CYS A 201 11.24 -12.34 4.02
CA CYS A 201 11.21 -13.27 5.14
C CYS A 201 10.14 -12.95 6.19
N LEU A 202 9.82 -11.67 6.40
CA LEU A 202 8.82 -11.24 7.39
C LEU A 202 7.37 -11.42 6.88
N LEU A 203 7.13 -11.36 5.58
CA LEU A 203 5.79 -11.51 5.00
C LEU A 203 5.11 -12.84 5.37
N PRO A 204 5.74 -14.02 5.24
CA PRO A 204 5.14 -15.30 5.65
C PRO A 204 4.95 -15.41 7.16
N LEU A 205 5.87 -14.85 7.96
CA LEU A 205 5.75 -14.80 9.41
C LEU A 205 4.57 -13.93 9.84
N LEU A 206 4.35 -12.80 9.17
CA LEU A 206 3.19 -11.93 9.41
C LEU A 206 1.87 -12.64 9.07
N VAL A 207 1.84 -13.38 7.96
CA VAL A 207 0.67 -14.18 7.54
C VAL A 207 0.39 -15.31 8.54
N LEU A 208 1.44 -15.99 9.03
CA LEU A 208 1.32 -17.05 10.04
C LEU A 208 0.82 -16.49 11.38
N VAL A 209 1.41 -15.41 11.89
CA VAL A 209 0.99 -14.76 13.14
C VAL A 209 -0.46 -14.30 13.05
N VAL A 210 -0.88 -13.71 11.92
CA VAL A 210 -2.27 -13.28 11.71
C VAL A 210 -3.22 -14.47 11.60
N SER A 211 -2.80 -15.60 11.02
CA SER A 211 -3.62 -16.80 10.91
C SER A 211 -3.80 -17.51 12.26
N GLU A 212 -2.75 -17.64 13.05
CA GLU A 212 -2.78 -18.23 14.40
C GLU A 212 -3.56 -17.36 15.40
N PHE A 213 -3.38 -16.04 15.33
CA PHE A 213 -4.12 -15.11 16.19
C PHE A 213 -5.64 -15.15 15.93
N LYS A 214 -6.06 -15.41 14.71
CA LYS A 214 -7.48 -15.63 14.38
C LYS A 214 -8.01 -16.97 14.87
N ALA A 215 -7.18 -17.98 14.99
CA ALA A 215 -7.58 -19.29 15.51
C ALA A 215 -7.81 -19.21 17.03
N SER A 216 -6.97 -18.47 17.77
CA SER A 216 -7.06 -18.34 19.24
C SER A 216 -8.17 -17.40 19.73
N VAL A 217 -8.70 -16.51 18.87
CA VAL A 217 -9.79 -15.57 19.23
C VAL A 217 -11.18 -16.19 19.00
N ARG A 218 -11.27 -17.41 18.46
CA ARG A 218 -12.53 -18.14 18.23
C ARG A 218 -12.79 -19.25 19.24
N LEU A 219 -11.96 -19.40 20.29
CA LEU A 219 -12.21 -20.16 21.49
C LEU A 219 -12.66 -19.24 22.62
#